data_20c99b0fa0d760ed041e785c02e6f324
#
_entry.id   20c99b0fa0d760ed041e785c02e6f324
#
_cell.length_a   1.000
_cell.length_b   1.000
_cell.length_c   1.000
_cell.angle_alpha   90.00
_cell.angle_beta   90.00
_cell.angle_gamma   90.00
#
_symmetry.space_group_name_H-M   'P 1'
#
loop_
_entity.id
_entity.type
_entity.pdbx_description
1 polymer ?
#
loop_
_entity_poly.entity_id
_entity_poly.type
_entity_poly.pdbx_seq_one_letter_code
_entity_poly.pdbx_strand_id
1 'polypeptide(L)'
;MSRRPASAPTLSTWRFWVVSLLLLTLCSLLIGRLVLIQAIDKDRGSAFLKKQGAMRAVRLAEIPAYRGLITDRRGEPLAVSTPVVSLWANPAHLTESGRLDELAAALTLSVSDLRKRVALYGDKQFMYLARHQTPDQARRVLDLKIAGVRSEREYRRFYPAGEVVSQVVGLTNVDGQGIAGLEQAFDEWLLGHPGKKRYLKDLHGDAVRDIGVVTEARPGKELALSIDLRLQY
;
A
#
# COMPACT_ATOMS: atom_id res chain seq x y z
N MET A 1 -55.35 -33.04 -58.45
CA MET A 1 -54.93 -33.46 -57.11
C MET A 1 -54.82 -32.25 -56.24
N SER A 2 -55.84 -31.96 -55.47
CA SER A 2 -55.90 -30.79 -54.54
C SER A 2 -55.30 -31.15 -53.18
N ARG A 3 -54.18 -30.55 -52.81
CA ARG A 3 -53.58 -30.68 -51.46
C ARG A 3 -54.38 -29.83 -50.47
N ARG A 4 -55.05 -30.49 -49.53
CA ARG A 4 -55.65 -29.80 -48.35
C ARG A 4 -54.58 -29.18 -47.52
N PRO A 5 -54.72 -27.90 -47.09
CA PRO A 5 -53.77 -27.30 -46.14
C PRO A 5 -53.94 -27.99 -44.79
N ALA A 6 -52.79 -28.37 -44.17
CA ALA A 6 -52.76 -28.91 -42.81
C ALA A 6 -53.25 -27.86 -41.85
N SER A 7 -54.27 -28.14 -41.05
CA SER A 7 -54.78 -27.29 -40.01
C SER A 7 -53.72 -27.16 -38.93
N ALA A 8 -53.25 -25.92 -38.63
CA ALA A 8 -52.37 -25.64 -37.54
C ALA A 8 -53.04 -26.08 -36.22
N PRO A 9 -52.31 -26.70 -35.29
CA PRO A 9 -52.86 -27.08 -34.00
C PRO A 9 -53.29 -25.84 -33.24
N THR A 10 -54.59 -25.68 -33.01
CA THR A 10 -55.16 -24.63 -32.16
C THR A 10 -54.79 -24.95 -30.73
N LEU A 11 -53.81 -24.26 -30.20
CA LEU A 11 -53.45 -24.32 -28.77
C LEU A 11 -54.67 -23.91 -27.96
N SER A 12 -55.12 -24.76 -27.05
CA SER A 12 -56.23 -24.47 -26.17
C SER A 12 -55.92 -23.20 -25.35
N THR A 13 -56.77 -22.17 -25.46
CA THR A 13 -56.63 -20.87 -24.79
C THR A 13 -56.43 -21.00 -23.29
N TRP A 14 -57.02 -22.05 -22.69
CA TRP A 14 -56.84 -22.34 -21.26
C TRP A 14 -55.39 -22.68 -20.91
N ARG A 15 -54.67 -23.43 -21.74
CA ARG A 15 -53.25 -23.76 -21.51
C ARG A 15 -52.36 -22.51 -21.57
N PHE A 16 -52.67 -21.60 -22.48
CA PHE A 16 -51.97 -20.33 -22.56
C PHE A 16 -52.13 -19.51 -21.27
N TRP A 17 -53.36 -19.40 -20.75
CA TRP A 17 -53.61 -18.66 -19.50
C TRP A 17 -52.96 -19.31 -18.31
N VAL A 18 -52.89 -20.63 -18.20
CA VAL A 18 -52.19 -21.35 -17.12
C VAL A 18 -50.70 -21.07 -17.13
N VAL A 19 -50.06 -21.15 -18.32
CA VAL A 19 -48.63 -20.87 -18.47
C VAL A 19 -48.32 -19.40 -18.14
N SER A 20 -49.15 -18.48 -18.64
CA SER A 20 -49.00 -17.03 -18.37
C SER A 20 -49.15 -16.73 -16.88
N LEU A 21 -50.13 -17.33 -16.20
CA LEU A 21 -50.32 -17.16 -14.76
C LEU A 21 -49.13 -17.70 -13.95
N LEU A 22 -48.63 -18.87 -14.31
CA LEU A 22 -47.47 -19.50 -13.68
C LEU A 22 -46.20 -18.63 -13.83
N LEU A 23 -45.99 -18.07 -15.03
CA LEU A 23 -44.87 -17.22 -15.33
C LEU A 23 -44.97 -15.89 -14.56
N LEU A 24 -46.17 -15.32 -14.46
CA LEU A 24 -46.42 -14.08 -13.72
C LEU A 24 -46.23 -14.26 -12.21
N THR A 25 -46.67 -15.39 -11.64
CA THR A 25 -46.43 -15.73 -10.24
C THR A 25 -44.96 -15.94 -9.96
N LEU A 26 -44.22 -16.60 -10.86
CA LEU A 26 -42.77 -16.77 -10.71
C LEU A 26 -42.04 -15.42 -10.73
N CYS A 27 -42.36 -14.55 -11.69
CA CYS A 27 -41.81 -13.21 -11.77
C CYS A 27 -42.11 -12.39 -10.52
N SER A 28 -43.34 -12.43 -10.02
CA SER A 28 -43.73 -11.71 -8.80
C SER A 28 -42.97 -12.21 -7.58
N LEU A 29 -42.75 -13.51 -7.48
CA LEU A 29 -41.98 -14.12 -6.40
C LEU A 29 -40.50 -13.72 -6.46
N LEU A 30 -39.90 -13.66 -7.64
CA LEU A 30 -38.53 -13.19 -7.86
C LEU A 30 -38.38 -11.70 -7.50
N ILE A 31 -39.33 -10.86 -7.94
CA ILE A 31 -39.33 -9.43 -7.60
C ILE A 31 -39.50 -9.25 -6.09
N GLY A 32 -40.43 -9.94 -5.48
CA GLY A 32 -40.63 -9.90 -4.03
C GLY A 32 -39.37 -10.32 -3.26
N ARG A 33 -38.69 -11.36 -3.73
CA ARG A 33 -37.41 -11.81 -3.14
C ARG A 33 -36.31 -10.76 -3.30
N LEU A 34 -36.24 -10.11 -4.46
CA LEU A 34 -35.28 -9.05 -4.73
C LEU A 34 -35.49 -7.84 -3.80
N VAL A 35 -36.75 -7.43 -3.64
CA VAL A 35 -37.13 -6.32 -2.73
C VAL A 35 -36.78 -6.68 -1.27
N LEU A 36 -37.07 -7.90 -0.82
CA LEU A 36 -36.70 -8.36 0.52
C LEU A 36 -35.18 -8.26 0.76
N ILE A 37 -34.36 -8.74 -0.17
CA ILE A 37 -32.90 -8.72 -0.05
C ILE A 37 -32.35 -7.28 -0.12
N GLN A 38 -32.92 -6.43 -0.97
CA GLN A 38 -32.37 -5.09 -1.20
C GLN A 38 -32.86 -4.04 -0.19
N ALA A 39 -34.10 -4.14 0.27
CA ALA A 39 -34.71 -3.11 1.09
C ALA A 39 -34.97 -3.50 2.55
N ILE A 40 -35.24 -4.77 2.84
CA ILE A 40 -35.73 -5.22 4.15
C ILE A 40 -34.69 -6.02 4.91
N ASP A 41 -33.91 -6.87 4.24
CA ASP A 41 -32.92 -7.72 4.90
C ASP A 41 -31.66 -6.90 5.28
N LYS A 42 -31.61 -6.47 6.55
CA LYS A 42 -30.48 -5.72 7.11
C LYS A 42 -29.19 -6.54 7.16
N ASP A 43 -29.28 -7.85 7.29
CA ASP A 43 -28.13 -8.74 7.43
C ASP A 43 -27.52 -9.14 6.07
N ARG A 44 -28.35 -9.18 5.02
CA ARG A 44 -27.94 -9.54 3.65
C ARG A 44 -28.24 -8.47 2.60
N GLY A 45 -28.76 -7.34 3.02
CA GLY A 45 -29.16 -6.23 2.16
C GLY A 45 -28.00 -5.44 1.58
N SER A 46 -28.32 -4.33 0.91
CA SER A 46 -27.35 -3.46 0.23
C SER A 46 -26.23 -2.95 1.14
N ALA A 47 -26.51 -2.70 2.42
CA ALA A 47 -25.52 -2.26 3.41
C ALA A 47 -24.50 -3.37 3.72
N PHE A 48 -24.96 -4.61 3.87
CA PHE A 48 -24.09 -5.76 4.06
C PHE A 48 -23.19 -6.02 2.85
N LEU A 49 -23.76 -6.00 1.63
CA LEU A 49 -23.01 -6.20 0.38
C LEU A 49 -21.98 -5.09 0.17
N LYS A 50 -22.33 -3.82 0.46
CA LYS A 50 -21.39 -2.69 0.45
C LYS A 50 -20.26 -2.88 1.47
N LYS A 51 -20.59 -3.32 2.69
CA LYS A 51 -19.61 -3.61 3.73
C LYS A 51 -18.66 -4.75 3.33
N GLN A 52 -19.19 -5.83 2.78
CA GLN A 52 -18.39 -6.96 2.25
C GLN A 52 -17.48 -6.53 1.10
N GLY A 53 -17.99 -5.75 0.16
CA GLY A 53 -17.20 -5.17 -0.92
C GLY A 53 -16.10 -4.25 -0.41
N ALA A 54 -16.44 -3.37 0.55
CA ALA A 54 -15.48 -2.47 1.17
C ALA A 54 -14.38 -3.24 1.93
N MET A 55 -14.72 -4.30 2.68
CA MET A 55 -13.72 -5.10 3.39
C MET A 55 -12.70 -5.78 2.47
N ARG A 56 -13.06 -6.08 1.23
CA ARG A 56 -12.16 -6.67 0.23
C ARG A 56 -11.26 -5.62 -0.42
N ALA A 57 -11.76 -4.41 -0.61
CA ALA A 57 -11.07 -3.32 -1.31
C ALA A 57 -10.29 -2.37 -0.36
N VAL A 58 -10.71 -2.28 0.92
CA VAL A 58 -10.06 -1.39 1.90
C VAL A 58 -8.84 -2.06 2.51
N ARG A 59 -7.72 -1.36 2.50
CA ARG A 59 -6.46 -1.77 3.13
C ARG A 59 -5.99 -0.72 4.11
N LEU A 60 -5.21 -1.17 5.08
CA LEU A 60 -4.47 -0.30 5.98
C LEU A 60 -3.06 -0.10 5.43
N ALA A 61 -2.63 1.13 5.35
CA ALA A 61 -1.23 1.49 5.11
C ALA A 61 -0.69 2.19 6.35
N GLU A 62 0.57 1.97 6.64
CA GLU A 62 1.27 2.69 7.69
C GLU A 62 1.65 4.09 7.20
N ILE A 63 1.55 5.06 8.12
CA ILE A 63 2.09 6.41 7.94
C ILE A 63 3.39 6.43 8.73
N PRO A 64 4.56 6.53 8.08
CA PRO A 64 5.82 6.49 8.80
C PRO A 64 5.93 7.68 9.75
N ALA A 65 6.48 7.44 10.92
CA ALA A 65 6.83 8.47 11.90
C ALA A 65 8.35 8.65 11.93
N TYR A 66 8.79 9.89 12.03
CA TYR A 66 10.23 10.16 12.13
C TYR A 66 10.73 10.01 13.57
N ARG A 67 11.98 9.59 13.68
CA ARG A 67 12.70 9.46 14.94
C ARG A 67 13.03 10.83 15.50
N GLY A 68 12.95 11.02 16.81
CA GLY A 68 13.18 12.27 17.50
C GLY A 68 14.56 12.88 17.23
N LEU A 69 14.63 14.18 17.22
CA LEU A 69 15.87 14.97 17.06
C LEU A 69 16.77 14.78 18.27
N ILE A 70 18.09 14.65 18.04
CA ILE A 70 19.09 14.77 19.11
C ILE A 70 19.85 16.07 18.87
N THR A 71 19.92 16.93 19.90
CA THR A 71 20.59 18.23 19.82
C THR A 71 21.66 18.36 20.89
N ASP A 72 22.59 19.28 20.68
CA ASP A 72 23.47 19.74 21.71
C ASP A 72 22.74 20.73 22.67
N ARG A 73 23.44 21.25 23.68
CA ARG A 73 22.93 22.24 24.66
C ARG A 73 22.42 23.54 24.03
N ARG A 74 22.77 23.84 22.78
CA ARG A 74 22.42 25.07 22.05
C ARG A 74 21.37 24.85 21.00
N GLY A 75 20.89 23.60 20.85
CA GLY A 75 19.93 23.21 19.82
C GLY A 75 20.57 22.86 18.48
N GLU A 76 21.90 22.76 18.39
CA GLU A 76 22.57 22.30 17.18
C GLU A 76 22.27 20.80 16.92
N PRO A 77 21.84 20.41 15.72
CA PRO A 77 21.42 19.05 15.44
C PRO A 77 22.61 18.08 15.39
N LEU A 78 22.58 17.05 16.23
CA LEU A 78 23.55 15.97 16.27
C LEU A 78 23.07 14.74 15.52
N ALA A 79 21.76 14.48 15.54
CA ALA A 79 21.12 13.41 14.77
C ALA A 79 19.72 13.84 14.31
N VAL A 80 19.47 13.74 13.03
CA VAL A 80 18.26 14.25 12.33
C VAL A 80 17.64 13.13 11.49
N SER A 81 16.32 13.04 11.44
CA SER A 81 15.61 12.13 10.52
C SER A 81 15.27 12.87 9.23
N THR A 82 15.86 12.44 8.13
CA THR A 82 15.65 13.04 6.79
C THR A 82 14.67 12.18 5.99
N PRO A 83 13.64 12.78 5.36
CA PRO A 83 12.73 12.03 4.52
C PRO A 83 13.44 11.47 3.28
N VAL A 84 13.21 10.20 3.03
CA VAL A 84 13.76 9.45 1.89
C VAL A 84 12.67 8.60 1.26
N VAL A 85 12.96 8.03 0.10
CA VAL A 85 12.03 7.18 -0.64
C VAL A 85 12.67 5.82 -0.86
N SER A 86 11.98 4.76 -0.48
CA SER A 86 12.34 3.40 -0.83
C SER A 86 11.52 2.93 -2.02
N LEU A 87 12.19 2.35 -3.00
CA LEU A 87 11.58 1.78 -4.19
C LEU A 87 11.47 0.26 -4.00
N TRP A 88 10.29 -0.27 -4.26
CA TRP A 88 10.03 -1.70 -4.21
C TRP A 88 9.23 -2.14 -5.43
N ALA A 89 9.24 -3.43 -5.71
CA ALA A 89 8.47 -3.99 -6.80
C ALA A 89 7.83 -5.33 -6.42
N ASN A 90 6.75 -5.66 -7.15
CA ASN A 90 6.27 -7.02 -7.25
C ASN A 90 7.05 -7.75 -8.35
N PRO A 91 7.84 -8.80 -8.03
CA PRO A 91 8.69 -9.48 -9.00
C PRO A 91 7.92 -10.07 -10.18
N ALA A 92 6.70 -10.60 -9.96
CA ALA A 92 5.88 -11.16 -11.02
C ALA A 92 5.49 -10.09 -12.06
N HIS A 93 4.90 -8.98 -11.59
CA HIS A 93 4.52 -7.87 -12.49
C HIS A 93 5.73 -7.22 -13.17
N LEU A 94 6.86 -7.17 -12.47
CA LEU A 94 8.09 -6.63 -13.03
C LEU A 94 8.62 -7.51 -14.16
N THR A 95 8.55 -8.84 -14.00
CA THR A 95 8.94 -9.79 -15.03
C THR A 95 8.02 -9.71 -16.25
N GLU A 96 6.71 -9.63 -16.03
CA GLU A 96 5.70 -9.47 -17.09
C GLU A 96 5.89 -8.17 -17.90
N SER A 97 6.37 -7.11 -17.24
CA SER A 97 6.60 -5.82 -17.91
C SER A 97 7.70 -5.86 -18.99
N GLY A 98 8.66 -6.79 -18.88
CA GLY A 98 9.79 -6.93 -19.79
C GLY A 98 10.80 -5.77 -19.76
N ARG A 99 10.63 -4.75 -18.91
CA ARG A 99 11.40 -3.49 -18.89
C ARG A 99 12.50 -3.47 -17.83
N LEU A 100 13.08 -4.63 -17.52
CA LEU A 100 14.16 -4.76 -16.52
C LEU A 100 15.41 -3.95 -16.88
N ASP A 101 15.72 -3.85 -18.16
CA ASP A 101 16.93 -3.15 -18.63
C ASP A 101 16.84 -1.64 -18.39
N GLU A 102 15.68 -1.04 -18.65
CA GLU A 102 15.41 0.37 -18.36
C GLU A 102 15.45 0.66 -16.86
N LEU A 103 14.86 -0.24 -16.05
CA LEU A 103 14.86 -0.13 -14.60
C LEU A 103 16.27 -0.21 -14.03
N ALA A 104 17.08 -1.15 -14.52
CA ALA A 104 18.47 -1.30 -14.11
C ALA A 104 19.29 -0.05 -14.41
N ALA A 105 19.11 0.53 -15.62
CA ALA A 105 19.78 1.77 -16.00
C ALA A 105 19.36 2.95 -15.07
N ALA A 106 18.08 3.10 -14.78
CA ALA A 106 17.57 4.16 -13.90
C ALA A 106 18.06 4.04 -12.45
N LEU A 107 18.25 2.79 -11.97
CA LEU A 107 18.78 2.48 -10.65
C LEU A 107 20.29 2.43 -10.58
N THR A 108 20.99 2.60 -11.73
CA THR A 108 22.45 2.44 -11.85
C THR A 108 22.94 1.06 -11.38
N LEU A 109 22.12 0.03 -11.61
CA LEU A 109 22.42 -1.37 -11.27
C LEU A 109 22.79 -2.17 -12.50
N SER A 110 23.54 -3.25 -12.30
CA SER A 110 23.76 -4.23 -13.37
C SER A 110 22.46 -4.98 -13.69
N VAL A 111 22.14 -5.09 -14.97
CA VAL A 111 20.97 -5.84 -15.45
C VAL A 111 21.02 -7.30 -14.99
N SER A 112 22.22 -7.91 -14.99
CA SER A 112 22.41 -9.30 -14.54
C SER A 112 22.09 -9.48 -13.05
N ASP A 113 22.47 -8.51 -12.21
CA ASP A 113 22.22 -8.58 -10.76
C ASP A 113 20.75 -8.31 -10.46
N LEU A 114 20.11 -7.40 -11.18
CA LEU A 114 18.67 -7.18 -11.04
C LEU A 114 17.88 -8.43 -11.45
N ARG A 115 18.23 -9.08 -12.55
CA ARG A 115 17.60 -10.35 -12.98
C ARG A 115 17.77 -11.47 -11.95
N LYS A 116 18.97 -11.64 -11.40
CA LYS A 116 19.22 -12.62 -10.32
C LYS A 116 18.37 -12.34 -9.09
N ARG A 117 18.28 -11.07 -8.67
CA ARG A 117 17.44 -10.65 -7.55
C ARG A 117 15.95 -10.91 -7.81
N VAL A 118 15.45 -10.56 -8.99
CA VAL A 118 14.06 -10.82 -9.38
C VAL A 118 13.77 -12.31 -9.38
N ALA A 119 14.68 -13.15 -9.90
CA ALA A 119 14.54 -14.61 -9.88
C ALA A 119 14.53 -15.17 -8.45
N LEU A 120 15.38 -14.66 -7.55
CA LEU A 120 15.44 -15.08 -6.15
C LEU A 120 14.15 -14.78 -5.38
N TYR A 121 13.47 -13.70 -5.74
CA TYR A 121 12.23 -13.25 -5.10
C TYR A 121 10.97 -13.57 -5.93
N GLY A 122 11.08 -14.42 -6.96
CA GLY A 122 10.01 -14.70 -7.92
C GLY A 122 8.68 -15.13 -7.29
N ASP A 123 8.72 -15.90 -6.20
CA ASP A 123 7.52 -16.37 -5.48
C ASP A 123 6.96 -15.34 -4.49
N LYS A 124 7.63 -14.20 -4.30
CA LYS A 124 7.21 -13.15 -3.36
C LYS A 124 6.45 -12.04 -4.06
N GLN A 125 5.56 -11.38 -3.33
CA GLN A 125 4.82 -10.22 -3.83
C GLN A 125 5.53 -8.88 -3.62
N PHE A 126 6.66 -8.89 -2.91
CA PHE A 126 7.39 -7.70 -2.49
C PHE A 126 8.90 -7.94 -2.53
N MET A 127 9.60 -6.99 -3.14
CA MET A 127 11.07 -6.94 -3.19
C MET A 127 11.53 -5.48 -3.20
N TYR A 128 12.42 -5.11 -2.29
CA TYR A 128 13.08 -3.81 -2.38
C TYR A 128 14.01 -3.76 -3.60
N LEU A 129 13.83 -2.74 -4.43
CA LEU A 129 14.73 -2.41 -5.55
C LEU A 129 15.90 -1.57 -5.04
N ALA A 130 15.59 -0.47 -4.38
CA ALA A 130 16.58 0.41 -3.76
C ALA A 130 15.94 1.09 -2.55
N ARG A 131 16.64 1.12 -1.42
CA ARG A 131 16.19 1.83 -0.21
C ARG A 131 16.91 3.16 -0.05
N HIS A 132 16.27 4.06 0.70
CA HIS A 132 16.83 5.35 1.11
C HIS A 132 17.31 6.22 -0.05
N GLN A 133 16.59 6.21 -1.15
CA GLN A 133 16.86 7.07 -2.30
C GLN A 133 16.43 8.50 -2.01
N THR A 134 17.12 9.47 -2.62
CA THR A 134 16.64 10.86 -2.60
C THR A 134 15.32 10.96 -3.38
N PRO A 135 14.43 11.91 -3.05
CA PRO A 135 13.17 12.10 -3.78
C PRO A 135 13.36 12.25 -5.30
N ASP A 136 14.46 12.90 -5.73
CA ASP A 136 14.75 13.10 -7.15
C ASP A 136 15.20 11.82 -7.86
N GLN A 137 15.98 10.97 -7.17
CA GLN A 137 16.34 9.65 -7.70
C GLN A 137 15.12 8.75 -7.83
N ALA A 138 14.28 8.72 -6.80
CA ALA A 138 13.05 7.94 -6.82
C ALA A 138 12.10 8.41 -7.93
N ARG A 139 11.96 9.73 -8.12
CA ARG A 139 11.12 10.30 -9.17
C ARG A 139 11.55 9.83 -10.56
N ARG A 140 12.85 9.86 -10.88
CA ARG A 140 13.37 9.38 -12.17
C ARG A 140 12.95 7.95 -12.48
N VAL A 141 12.93 7.08 -11.48
CA VAL A 141 12.50 5.68 -11.66
C VAL A 141 10.97 5.58 -11.80
N LEU A 142 10.22 6.34 -11.01
CA LEU A 142 8.75 6.33 -11.05
C LEU A 142 8.19 6.92 -12.35
N ASP A 143 8.87 7.91 -12.93
CA ASP A 143 8.49 8.54 -14.21
C ASP A 143 8.55 7.55 -15.38
N LEU A 144 9.32 6.46 -15.26
CA LEU A 144 9.31 5.36 -16.23
C LEU A 144 7.96 4.60 -16.24
N LYS A 145 7.14 4.72 -15.21
CA LYS A 145 5.82 4.05 -15.09
C LYS A 145 5.89 2.55 -15.40
N ILE A 146 6.91 1.87 -14.86
CA ILE A 146 7.06 0.42 -15.03
C ILE A 146 6.05 -0.30 -14.14
N ALA A 147 5.28 -1.21 -14.71
CA ALA A 147 4.30 -1.99 -13.97
C ALA A 147 4.95 -2.77 -12.82
N GLY A 148 4.33 -2.74 -11.64
CA GLY A 148 4.81 -3.42 -10.45
C GLY A 148 5.84 -2.64 -9.64
N VAL A 149 6.39 -1.51 -10.13
CA VAL A 149 7.31 -0.65 -9.37
C VAL A 149 6.52 0.38 -8.57
N ARG A 150 6.84 0.51 -7.30
CA ARG A 150 6.18 1.42 -6.35
C ARG A 150 7.18 2.06 -5.40
N SER A 151 6.74 3.10 -4.73
CA SER A 151 7.53 3.81 -3.74
C SER A 151 6.86 3.82 -2.38
N GLU A 152 7.68 3.85 -1.35
CA GLU A 152 7.27 4.04 0.03
C GLU A 152 8.10 5.16 0.64
N ARG A 153 7.47 6.01 1.46
CA ARG A 153 8.17 7.05 2.20
C ARG A 153 8.78 6.43 3.44
N GLU A 154 10.06 6.67 3.64
CA GLU A 154 10.81 6.26 4.82
C GLU A 154 11.58 7.45 5.38
N TYR A 155 12.23 7.27 6.52
CA TYR A 155 13.14 8.24 7.11
C TYR A 155 14.51 7.60 7.27
N ARG A 156 15.55 8.35 6.92
CA ARG A 156 16.93 7.95 7.15
C ARG A 156 17.54 8.85 8.22
N ARG A 157 18.24 8.22 9.15
CA ARG A 157 18.99 8.95 10.16
C ARG A 157 20.24 9.57 9.56
N PHE A 158 20.43 10.84 9.82
CA PHE A 158 21.59 11.61 9.37
C PHE A 158 22.25 12.26 10.57
N TYR A 159 23.58 12.27 10.60
CA TYR A 159 24.41 12.78 11.68
C TYR A 159 25.27 13.94 11.16
N PRO A 160 24.84 15.21 11.30
CA PRO A 160 25.53 16.37 10.73
C PRO A 160 26.96 16.54 11.25
N ALA A 161 27.18 16.24 12.55
CA ALA A 161 28.47 16.34 13.19
C ALA A 161 29.45 15.18 12.88
N GLY A 162 29.00 14.18 12.12
CA GLY A 162 29.81 13.06 11.67
C GLY A 162 30.53 12.30 12.79
N GLU A 163 31.81 12.08 12.63
CA GLU A 163 32.62 11.26 13.54
C GLU A 163 32.80 11.89 14.94
N VAL A 164 32.74 13.22 15.03
CA VAL A 164 33.03 13.98 16.27
C VAL A 164 32.16 13.55 17.45
N VAL A 165 30.92 13.21 17.19
CA VAL A 165 29.93 12.82 18.24
C VAL A 165 29.47 11.36 18.09
N SER A 166 29.97 10.63 17.10
CA SER A 166 29.49 9.29 16.77
C SER A 166 29.62 8.29 17.93
N GLN A 167 30.66 8.40 18.74
CA GLN A 167 30.88 7.52 19.90
C GLN A 167 29.85 7.75 21.01
N VAL A 168 29.38 8.99 21.18
CA VAL A 168 28.39 9.34 22.20
C VAL A 168 26.97 9.12 21.66
N VAL A 169 26.66 9.71 20.51
CA VAL A 169 25.34 9.62 19.88
C VAL A 169 25.04 8.21 19.42
N GLY A 170 26.03 7.51 18.90
CA GLY A 170 25.85 6.16 18.35
C GLY A 170 25.24 6.17 16.95
N LEU A 171 24.66 5.04 16.59
CA LEU A 171 24.14 4.77 15.24
C LEU A 171 22.81 4.04 15.28
N THR A 172 22.04 4.17 14.20
CA THR A 172 20.84 3.37 13.95
C THR A 172 21.09 2.36 12.82
N ASN A 173 20.34 1.27 12.84
CA ASN A 173 20.27 0.35 11.70
C ASN A 173 19.44 0.98 10.54
N VAL A 174 19.35 0.22 9.45
CA VAL A 174 18.59 0.61 8.24
C VAL A 174 17.09 0.81 8.50
N ASP A 175 16.56 0.18 9.53
CA ASP A 175 15.15 0.26 9.92
C ASP A 175 14.89 1.35 10.98
N GLY A 176 15.91 2.17 11.30
CA GLY A 176 15.79 3.29 12.22
C GLY A 176 15.84 2.93 13.70
N GLN A 177 16.21 1.69 14.06
CA GLN A 177 16.40 1.27 15.45
C GLN A 177 17.80 1.62 15.93
N GLY A 178 17.95 2.08 17.17
CA GLY A 178 19.24 2.37 17.77
C GLY A 178 20.05 1.10 18.03
N ILE A 179 21.29 1.05 17.55
CA ILE A 179 22.19 -0.10 17.71
C ILE A 179 23.42 0.19 18.57
N ALA A 180 23.70 1.46 18.83
CA ALA A 180 24.83 1.88 19.68
C ALA A 180 24.56 3.25 20.31
N GLY A 181 25.31 3.58 21.37
CA GLY A 181 25.32 4.89 22.02
C GLY A 181 23.98 5.34 22.59
N LEU A 182 23.75 6.65 22.56
CA LEU A 182 22.49 7.25 23.01
C LEU A 182 21.30 6.85 22.14
N GLU A 183 21.51 6.60 20.84
CA GLU A 183 20.48 6.07 19.95
C GLU A 183 19.91 4.75 20.47
N GLN A 184 20.77 3.86 21.00
CA GLN A 184 20.33 2.61 21.59
C GLN A 184 19.76 2.80 22.99
N ALA A 185 20.43 3.60 23.84
CA ALA A 185 20.02 3.78 25.22
C ALA A 185 18.64 4.46 25.35
N PHE A 186 18.31 5.36 24.42
CA PHE A 186 17.04 6.09 24.37
C PHE A 186 16.15 5.65 23.18
N ASP A 187 16.28 4.40 22.72
CA ASP A 187 15.59 3.95 21.53
C ASP A 187 14.07 4.13 21.63
N GLU A 188 13.45 3.70 22.72
CA GLU A 188 12.00 3.82 22.97
C GLU A 188 11.54 5.30 23.03
N TRP A 189 12.40 6.19 23.52
CA TRP A 189 12.08 7.61 23.62
C TRP A 189 12.15 8.33 22.28
N LEU A 190 13.18 7.99 21.50
CA LEU A 190 13.45 8.56 20.19
C LEU A 190 12.60 7.95 19.09
N LEU A 191 12.14 6.69 19.24
CA LEU A 191 11.38 6.00 18.23
C LEU A 191 10.00 6.63 18.06
N GLY A 192 9.67 6.98 16.81
CA GLY A 192 8.34 7.43 16.47
C GLY A 192 7.35 6.27 16.37
N HIS A 193 6.09 6.54 16.64
CA HIS A 193 5.02 5.56 16.51
C HIS A 193 4.30 5.77 15.17
N PRO A 194 4.35 4.78 14.25
CA PRO A 194 3.71 4.92 12.95
C PRO A 194 2.20 5.04 13.08
N GLY A 195 1.62 5.90 12.25
CA GLY A 195 0.18 6.03 12.10
C GLY A 195 -0.37 4.97 11.14
N LYS A 196 -1.70 4.95 11.02
CA LYS A 196 -2.41 4.05 10.09
C LYS A 196 -3.45 4.83 9.30
N LYS A 197 -3.47 4.65 7.99
CA LYS A 197 -4.52 5.16 7.10
C LYS A 197 -5.22 4.05 6.36
N ARG A 198 -6.49 4.27 6.05
CA ARG A 198 -7.27 3.39 5.17
C ARG A 198 -7.26 3.93 3.76
N TYR A 199 -7.06 3.04 2.80
CA TYR A 199 -7.14 3.36 1.40
C TYR A 199 -7.89 2.26 0.63
N LEU A 200 -8.51 2.65 -0.48
CA LEU A 200 -9.11 1.74 -1.44
C LEU A 200 -8.03 1.26 -2.41
N LYS A 201 -7.96 -0.06 -2.56
CA LYS A 201 -7.07 -0.75 -3.48
C LYS A 201 -7.89 -1.23 -4.70
N ASP A 202 -7.33 -1.09 -5.90
CA ASP A 202 -7.89 -1.68 -7.11
C ASP A 202 -7.53 -3.17 -7.26
N LEU A 203 -7.92 -3.77 -8.38
CA LEU A 203 -7.60 -5.17 -8.71
C LEU A 203 -6.09 -5.40 -8.92
N HIS A 204 -5.36 -4.38 -9.34
CA HIS A 204 -3.91 -4.43 -9.57
C HIS A 204 -3.11 -4.14 -8.30
N GLY A 205 -3.81 -3.75 -7.23
CA GLY A 205 -3.20 -3.45 -5.94
C GLY A 205 -2.81 -1.99 -5.73
N ASP A 206 -3.22 -1.10 -6.64
CA ASP A 206 -2.91 0.32 -6.53
C ASP A 206 -3.89 1.04 -5.62
N ALA A 207 -3.38 2.02 -4.86
CA ALA A 207 -4.21 2.88 -4.03
C ALA A 207 -4.98 3.86 -4.91
N VAL A 208 -6.30 3.66 -5.04
CA VAL A 208 -7.18 4.49 -5.85
C VAL A 208 -7.64 5.72 -5.08
N ARG A 209 -7.91 5.58 -3.78
CA ARG A 209 -8.43 6.66 -2.94
C ARG A 209 -8.06 6.47 -1.48
N ASP A 210 -7.57 7.51 -0.85
CA ASP A 210 -7.47 7.60 0.61
C ASP A 210 -8.85 7.80 1.22
N ILE A 211 -9.22 6.94 2.18
CA ILE A 211 -10.52 7.01 2.87
C ILE A 211 -10.40 7.86 4.13
N GLY A 212 -9.25 7.82 4.80
CA GLY A 212 -8.99 8.61 5.99
C GLY A 212 -7.94 7.99 6.91
N VAL A 213 -7.44 8.82 7.81
CA VAL A 213 -6.49 8.43 8.86
C VAL A 213 -7.24 7.73 9.99
N VAL A 214 -6.75 6.58 10.40
CA VAL A 214 -7.27 5.80 11.55
C VAL A 214 -6.54 6.18 12.82
N THR A 215 -5.22 6.31 12.71
CA THR A 215 -4.32 6.69 13.80
C THR A 215 -3.28 7.64 13.23
N GLU A 216 -3.10 8.79 13.84
CA GLU A 216 -2.05 9.72 13.43
C GLU A 216 -0.67 9.18 13.79
N ALA A 217 0.31 9.44 12.92
CA ALA A 217 1.70 9.16 13.21
C ALA A 217 2.18 10.10 14.33
N ARG A 218 2.85 9.57 15.32
CA ARG A 218 3.45 10.35 16.40
C ARG A 218 4.96 10.32 16.25
N PRO A 219 5.60 11.47 16.03
CA PRO A 219 7.06 11.52 15.96
C PRO A 219 7.68 11.11 17.30
N GLY A 220 8.92 10.64 17.25
CA GLY A 220 9.72 10.41 18.45
C GLY A 220 9.99 11.71 19.19
N LYS A 221 10.27 11.61 20.46
CA LYS A 221 10.55 12.78 21.31
C LYS A 221 11.98 13.26 21.10
N GLU A 222 12.18 14.55 21.25
CA GLU A 222 13.51 15.17 21.16
C GLU A 222 14.37 14.86 22.39
N LEU A 223 15.68 14.79 22.18
CA LEU A 223 16.69 14.58 23.22
C LEU A 223 17.74 15.69 23.14
N ALA A 224 17.72 16.62 24.09
CA ALA A 224 18.74 17.65 24.21
C ALA A 224 19.86 17.19 25.16
N LEU A 225 21.10 17.24 24.68
CA LEU A 225 22.27 16.83 25.43
C LEU A 225 22.93 18.05 26.12
N SER A 226 23.68 17.81 27.18
CA SER A 226 24.47 18.82 27.85
C SER A 226 25.81 19.16 27.17
N ILE A 227 26.20 18.38 26.14
CA ILE A 227 27.43 18.62 25.37
C ILE A 227 27.33 19.88 24.54
N ASP A 228 28.47 20.51 24.24
CA ASP A 228 28.59 21.63 23.32
C ASP A 228 29.44 21.19 22.14
N LEU A 229 28.87 21.16 20.95
CA LEU A 229 29.51 20.66 19.74
C LEU A 229 30.83 21.40 19.42
N ARG A 230 30.92 22.70 19.76
CA ARG A 230 32.10 23.49 19.49
C ARG A 230 33.33 23.10 20.34
N LEU A 231 33.09 22.41 21.46
CA LEU A 231 34.17 21.93 22.35
C LEU A 231 34.62 20.53 21.97
N GLN A 232 33.96 19.90 21.03
CA GLN A 232 34.29 18.55 20.57
C GLN A 232 35.25 18.54 19.37
N TYR A 233 35.52 19.71 18.76
CA TYR A 233 36.48 19.91 17.66
C TYR A 233 37.89 20.17 18.16
#